data_49b2cfbde764158fd6ac230f6569cb10
#
_entry.id   49b2cfbde764158fd6ac230f6569cb10
#
_cell.length_a   1.000
_cell.length_b   1.000
_cell.length_c   1.000
_cell.angle_alpha   90.00
_cell.angle_beta   90.00
_cell.angle_gamma   90.00
#
_symmetry.space_group_name_H-M   'P 1'
#
loop_
_entity.id
_entity.type
_entity.pdbx_description
1 polymer ?
#
loop_
_entity_poly.entity_id
_entity_poly.type
_entity_poly.pdbx_seq_one_letter_code
_entity_poly.pdbx_strand_id
1 'polypeptide(L)'
;MSTAKPDTLPDYAIEITGLNKTYAGNSIQPSNEALTDINLKIPRGSFFGLLGPNGAGKSTIINIMAGLVIKSSGDVKVWDYDIEKEMRQARSSIGIVPQELNIDPFFTPREVLETQAGLYGVPKSERRTEEILAAVRLGDKAD
;
A
#
# COMPACT_ATOMS: atom_id res chain seq x y z
N MET A 1 -9.41 22.22 11.48
CA MET A 1 -8.26 22.34 12.40
C MET A 1 -7.23 21.32 11.91
N SER A 2 -6.14 21.80 11.34
CA SER A 2 -5.01 20.95 10.93
C SER A 2 -4.25 20.55 12.19
N THR A 3 -4.37 19.31 12.61
CA THR A 3 -3.51 18.75 13.64
C THR A 3 -2.16 18.45 12.98
N ALA A 4 -1.25 19.41 13.08
CA ALA A 4 0.15 19.16 12.72
C ALA A 4 0.64 17.99 13.57
N LYS A 5 1.06 16.90 12.92
CA LYS A 5 1.76 15.80 13.61
C LYS A 5 3.11 16.32 14.15
N PRO A 6 3.58 15.75 15.26
CA PRO A 6 4.89 16.12 15.80
C PRO A 6 6.01 15.91 14.78
N ASP A 7 7.03 16.78 14.82
CA ASP A 7 8.21 16.77 13.92
C ASP A 7 9.06 15.49 13.97
N THR A 8 8.70 14.52 14.80
CA THR A 8 9.40 13.24 14.93
C THR A 8 8.69 12.18 14.10
N LEU A 9 9.45 11.49 13.25
CA LEU A 9 8.95 10.34 12.51
C LEU A 9 8.51 9.23 13.48
N PRO A 10 7.42 8.49 13.18
CA PRO A 10 6.92 7.43 14.04
C PRO A 10 7.93 6.26 14.14
N ASP A 11 7.92 5.53 15.26
CA ASP A 11 8.77 4.36 15.47
C ASP A 11 8.39 3.18 14.57
N TYR A 12 7.11 3.08 14.22
CA TYR A 12 6.57 2.03 13.37
C TYR A 12 6.08 2.58 12.03
N ALA A 13 6.47 1.90 10.96
CA ALA A 13 5.92 2.16 9.62
C ALA A 13 4.50 1.63 9.51
N ILE A 14 4.21 0.50 10.16
CA ILE A 14 2.87 -0.14 10.20
C ILE A 14 2.54 -0.52 11.64
N GLU A 15 1.33 -0.20 12.07
CA GLU A 15 0.73 -0.71 13.31
C GLU A 15 -0.66 -1.27 13.00
N ILE A 16 -0.89 -2.50 13.43
CA ILE A 16 -2.17 -3.21 13.30
C ILE A 16 -2.56 -3.72 14.69
N THR A 17 -3.80 -3.46 15.09
CA THR A 17 -4.33 -3.92 16.37
C THR A 17 -5.72 -4.50 16.17
N GLY A 18 -5.90 -5.78 16.56
CA GLY A 18 -7.18 -6.46 16.54
C GLY A 18 -7.85 -6.50 15.15
N LEU A 19 -7.05 -6.57 14.07
CA LEU A 19 -7.58 -6.52 12.70
C LEU A 19 -8.34 -7.78 12.35
N ASN A 20 -9.59 -7.60 11.94
CA ASN A 20 -10.45 -8.66 11.43
C ASN A 20 -10.94 -8.34 10.01
N LYS A 21 -11.09 -9.39 9.21
CA LYS A 21 -11.72 -9.28 7.89
C LYS A 21 -12.53 -10.53 7.59
N THR A 22 -13.83 -10.33 7.45
CA THR A 22 -14.76 -11.35 6.93
C THR A 22 -15.30 -10.87 5.59
N TYR A 23 -15.20 -11.69 4.58
CA TYR A 23 -15.89 -11.50 3.30
C TYR A 23 -17.29 -12.09 3.41
N ALA A 24 -18.30 -11.28 3.15
CA ALA A 24 -19.68 -11.73 3.17
C ALA A 24 -19.90 -12.84 2.13
N GLY A 25 -20.59 -13.91 2.53
CA GLY A 25 -21.04 -14.93 1.60
C GLY A 25 -22.19 -14.43 0.72
N ASN A 26 -22.53 -15.23 -0.26
CA ASN A 26 -23.70 -15.08 -1.11
C ASN A 26 -24.45 -16.41 -1.21
N SER A 27 -25.47 -16.50 -2.06
CA SER A 27 -26.27 -17.73 -2.25
C SER A 27 -25.47 -18.95 -2.76
N ILE A 28 -24.24 -18.74 -3.23
CA ILE A 28 -23.37 -19.77 -3.83
C ILE A 28 -22.16 -20.07 -2.96
N GLN A 29 -21.61 -19.05 -2.27
CA GLN A 29 -20.40 -19.16 -1.48
C GLN A 29 -20.67 -18.78 -0.02
N PRO A 30 -20.22 -19.56 0.97
CA PRO A 30 -20.31 -19.19 2.38
C PRO A 30 -19.44 -17.97 2.68
N SER A 31 -19.71 -17.32 3.81
CA SER A 31 -18.84 -16.28 4.34
C SER A 31 -17.44 -16.85 4.60
N ASN A 32 -16.42 -16.03 4.34
CA ASN A 32 -15.03 -16.41 4.57
C ASN A 32 -14.36 -15.42 5.54
N GLU A 33 -13.92 -15.94 6.68
CA GLU A 33 -13.14 -15.21 7.66
C GLU A 33 -11.67 -15.26 7.26
N ALA A 34 -11.20 -14.18 6.63
CA ALA A 34 -9.86 -14.10 6.06
C ALA A 34 -8.80 -13.62 7.07
N LEU A 35 -9.20 -12.85 8.08
CA LEU A 35 -8.33 -12.36 9.16
C LEU A 35 -9.08 -12.38 10.48
N THR A 36 -8.42 -12.86 11.53
CA THR A 36 -8.95 -12.94 12.89
C THR A 36 -7.91 -12.41 13.86
N ASP A 37 -8.25 -11.32 14.55
CA ASP A 37 -7.46 -10.68 15.62
C ASP A 37 -5.97 -10.51 15.28
N ILE A 38 -5.66 -9.98 14.10
CA ILE A 38 -4.28 -9.76 13.67
C ILE A 38 -3.70 -8.55 14.43
N ASN A 39 -2.57 -8.78 15.07
CA ASN A 39 -1.79 -7.78 15.78
C ASN A 39 -0.37 -7.77 15.21
N LEU A 40 0.09 -6.63 14.68
CA LEU A 40 1.37 -6.53 13.99
C LEU A 40 1.95 -5.13 14.13
N LYS A 41 3.25 -5.04 14.42
CA LYS A 41 4.02 -3.81 14.41
C LYS A 41 5.27 -3.99 13.57
N ILE A 42 5.42 -3.18 12.53
CA ILE A 42 6.60 -3.18 11.66
C ILE A 42 7.41 -1.92 11.95
N PRO A 43 8.63 -2.05 12.52
CA PRO A 43 9.47 -0.90 12.80
C PRO A 43 9.82 -0.13 11.54
N ARG A 44 9.98 1.18 11.66
CA ARG A 44 10.49 2.02 10.59
C ARG A 44 11.88 1.57 10.14
N GLY A 45 12.14 1.57 8.83
CA GLY A 45 13.43 1.20 8.26
C GLY A 45 13.77 -0.28 8.32
N SER A 46 12.84 -1.13 8.78
CA SER A 46 13.05 -2.58 8.83
C SER A 46 12.71 -3.24 7.48
N PHE A 47 13.35 -4.37 7.23
CA PHE A 47 12.95 -5.33 6.21
C PHE A 47 12.13 -6.42 6.89
N PHE A 48 10.86 -6.55 6.52
CA PHE A 48 9.91 -7.45 7.17
C PHE A 48 9.33 -8.47 6.18
N GLY A 49 9.39 -9.75 6.53
CA GLY A 49 8.82 -10.84 5.73
C GLY A 49 7.49 -11.32 6.29
N LEU A 50 6.43 -11.30 5.47
CA LEU A 50 5.13 -11.87 5.81
C LEU A 50 5.01 -13.25 5.16
N LEU A 51 5.17 -14.31 5.94
CA LEU A 51 5.18 -15.69 5.48
C LEU A 51 3.92 -16.45 5.89
N GLY A 52 3.56 -17.44 5.11
CA GLY A 52 2.42 -18.32 5.39
C GLY A 52 1.90 -19.00 4.11
N PRO A 53 1.05 -20.03 4.25
CA PRO A 53 0.48 -20.75 3.11
C PRO A 53 -0.45 -19.86 2.28
N ASN A 54 -0.87 -20.35 1.11
CA ASN A 54 -1.90 -19.68 0.32
C ASN A 54 -3.22 -19.69 1.10
N GLY A 55 -3.93 -18.57 1.06
CA GLY A 55 -5.15 -18.37 1.85
C GLY A 55 -4.93 -17.89 3.29
N ALA A 56 -3.68 -17.76 3.77
CA ALA A 56 -3.39 -17.27 5.13
C ALA A 56 -3.65 -15.76 5.37
N GLY A 57 -4.32 -15.08 4.46
CA GLY A 57 -4.68 -13.67 4.65
C GLY A 57 -3.59 -12.65 4.30
N LYS A 58 -2.40 -13.06 3.84
CA LYS A 58 -1.28 -12.14 3.52
C LYS A 58 -1.67 -11.01 2.56
N SER A 59 -2.25 -11.37 1.42
CA SER A 59 -2.70 -10.40 0.43
C SER A 59 -3.85 -9.53 0.96
N THR A 60 -4.71 -10.09 1.82
CA THR A 60 -5.79 -9.33 2.46
C THR A 60 -5.23 -8.23 3.37
N ILE A 61 -4.21 -8.53 4.20
CA ILE A 61 -3.55 -7.53 5.03
C ILE A 61 -2.93 -6.42 4.17
N ILE A 62 -2.17 -6.80 3.13
CA ILE A 62 -1.54 -5.84 2.21
C ILE A 62 -2.59 -4.95 1.54
N ASN A 63 -3.67 -5.54 1.04
CA ASN A 63 -4.74 -4.80 0.37
C ASN A 63 -5.52 -3.88 1.32
N ILE A 64 -5.66 -4.25 2.60
CA ILE A 64 -6.26 -3.38 3.61
C ILE A 64 -5.35 -2.17 3.88
N MET A 65 -4.05 -2.38 4.06
CA MET A 65 -3.09 -1.29 4.25
C MET A 65 -3.06 -0.33 3.05
N ALA A 66 -3.21 -0.88 1.85
CA ALA A 66 -3.31 -0.12 0.59
C ALA A 66 -4.63 0.64 0.43
N GLY A 67 -5.62 0.34 1.25
CA GLY A 67 -6.98 0.87 1.10
C GLY A 67 -7.74 0.30 -0.11
N LEU A 68 -7.34 -0.87 -0.61
CA LEU A 68 -8.02 -1.61 -1.67
C LEU A 68 -9.11 -2.53 -1.12
N VAL A 69 -9.01 -2.92 0.14
CA VAL A 69 -9.98 -3.74 0.86
C VAL A 69 -10.37 -3.04 2.15
N ILE A 70 -11.66 -2.94 2.44
CA ILE A 70 -12.19 -2.39 3.69
C ILE A 70 -12.14 -3.50 4.76
N LYS A 71 -11.53 -3.20 5.90
CA LYS A 71 -11.51 -4.10 7.06
C LYS A 71 -12.90 -4.28 7.68
N SER A 72 -13.12 -5.36 8.42
CA SER A 72 -14.36 -5.56 9.18
C SER A 72 -14.30 -4.86 10.55
N SER A 73 -13.16 -4.93 11.23
CA SER A 73 -12.91 -4.26 12.51
C SER A 73 -11.41 -4.17 12.81
N GLY A 74 -11.05 -3.54 13.93
CA GLY A 74 -9.67 -3.33 14.36
C GLY A 74 -9.09 -2.00 13.85
N ASP A 75 -7.88 -1.69 14.26
CA ASP A 75 -7.19 -0.45 13.91
C ASP A 75 -5.96 -0.74 13.05
N VAL A 76 -5.76 0.07 12.01
CA VAL A 76 -4.59 -0.03 11.12
C VAL A 76 -4.05 1.37 10.87
N LYS A 77 -2.75 1.53 11.10
CA LYS A 77 -2.02 2.77 10.83
C LYS A 77 -0.85 2.52 9.90
N VAL A 78 -0.67 3.43 8.95
CA VAL A 78 0.49 3.51 8.05
C VAL A 78 1.19 4.83 8.33
N TRP A 79 2.46 4.80 8.78
CA TRP A 79 3.19 5.98 9.21
C TRP A 79 2.41 6.85 10.20
N ASP A 80 1.75 6.16 11.17
CA ASP A 80 0.89 6.76 12.17
C ASP A 80 -0.40 7.43 11.64
N TYR A 81 -0.68 7.34 10.35
CA TYR A 81 -1.95 7.75 9.76
C TYR A 81 -2.95 6.60 9.80
N ASP A 82 -4.11 6.83 10.41
CA ASP A 82 -5.24 5.88 10.39
C ASP A 82 -5.76 5.73 8.96
N ILE A 83 -5.85 4.47 8.48
CA ILE A 83 -6.22 4.19 7.07
C ILE A 83 -7.64 4.58 6.70
N GLU A 84 -8.53 4.83 7.66
CA GLU A 84 -9.91 5.27 7.42
C GLU A 84 -10.08 6.77 7.67
N LYS A 85 -9.58 7.28 8.80
CA LYS A 85 -9.74 8.69 9.20
C LYS A 85 -8.82 9.63 8.44
N GLU A 86 -7.62 9.15 8.10
CA GLU A 86 -6.56 9.90 7.40
C GLU A 86 -6.15 9.20 6.09
N MET A 87 -7.14 8.66 5.37
CA MET A 87 -6.97 7.78 4.22
C MET A 87 -6.00 8.34 3.17
N ARG A 88 -6.07 9.64 2.87
CA ARG A 88 -5.23 10.27 1.85
C ARG A 88 -3.75 10.25 2.26
N GLN A 89 -3.46 10.60 3.51
CA GLN A 89 -2.11 10.61 4.07
C GLN A 89 -1.54 9.19 4.15
N ALA A 90 -2.33 8.23 4.65
CA ALA A 90 -1.95 6.83 4.73
C ALA A 90 -1.58 6.28 3.35
N ARG A 91 -2.42 6.52 2.34
CA ARG A 91 -2.17 6.07 0.95
C ARG A 91 -0.97 6.75 0.30
N SER A 92 -0.71 8.02 0.61
CA SER A 92 0.47 8.73 0.10
C SER A 92 1.77 8.24 0.74
N SER A 93 1.69 7.51 1.85
CA SER A 93 2.83 7.02 2.61
C SER A 93 3.19 5.56 2.31
N ILE A 94 2.45 4.90 1.41
CA ILE A 94 2.68 3.49 1.04
C ILE A 94 2.76 3.34 -0.47
N GLY A 95 3.72 2.54 -0.94
CA GLY A 95 3.80 2.06 -2.32
C GLY A 95 3.53 0.58 -2.39
N ILE A 96 2.84 0.12 -3.42
CA ILE A 96 2.53 -1.29 -3.64
C ILE A 96 3.05 -1.74 -4.98
N VAL A 97 3.74 -2.87 -4.97
CA VAL A 97 4.09 -3.60 -6.18
C VAL A 97 3.14 -4.80 -6.27
N PRO A 98 2.19 -4.81 -7.22
CA PRO A 98 1.25 -5.91 -7.37
C PRO A 98 1.97 -7.17 -7.85
N GLN A 99 1.41 -8.33 -7.51
CA GLN A 99 1.94 -9.61 -7.96
C GLN A 99 1.72 -9.82 -9.46
N GLU A 100 0.62 -9.32 -9.98
CA GLU A 100 0.31 -9.37 -11.42
C GLU A 100 0.78 -8.10 -12.11
N LEU A 101 1.25 -8.23 -13.33
CA LEU A 101 1.64 -7.09 -14.16
C LEU A 101 0.40 -6.32 -14.59
N ASN A 102 0.15 -5.19 -13.95
CA ASN A 102 -0.93 -4.27 -14.29
C ASN A 102 -0.41 -3.06 -15.09
N ILE A 103 0.54 -3.29 -15.98
CA ILE A 103 1.07 -2.27 -16.88
C ILE A 103 0.25 -2.35 -18.18
N ASP A 104 -0.36 -1.26 -18.55
CA ASP A 104 -1.05 -1.13 -19.83
C ASP A 104 0.02 -1.19 -20.95
N PRO A 105 -0.05 -2.17 -21.86
CA PRO A 105 0.95 -2.34 -22.93
C PRO A 105 1.02 -1.19 -23.93
N PHE A 106 0.07 -0.26 -23.87
CA PHE A 106 0.04 0.93 -24.75
C PHE A 106 0.86 2.11 -24.19
N PHE A 107 1.36 2.03 -22.94
CA PHE A 107 2.20 3.07 -22.36
C PHE A 107 3.67 2.68 -22.42
N THR A 108 4.50 3.63 -22.80
CA THR A 108 5.95 3.48 -22.67
C THR A 108 6.35 3.52 -21.18
N PRO A 109 7.51 2.96 -20.79
CA PRO A 109 8.03 3.05 -19.43
C PRO A 109 8.06 4.50 -18.88
N ARG A 110 8.41 5.47 -19.72
CA ARG A 110 8.41 6.89 -19.39
C ARG A 110 7.01 7.39 -19.07
N GLU A 111 6.05 7.10 -19.92
CA GLU A 111 4.66 7.54 -19.75
C GLU A 111 4.02 6.94 -18.49
N VAL A 112 4.33 5.68 -18.17
CA VAL A 112 3.90 5.03 -16.93
C VAL A 112 4.41 5.80 -15.71
N LEU A 113 5.72 6.10 -15.65
CA LEU A 113 6.33 6.82 -14.53
C LEU A 113 5.78 8.25 -14.42
N GLU A 114 5.65 8.96 -15.53
CA GLU A 114 5.12 10.32 -15.56
C GLU A 114 3.65 10.37 -15.12
N THR A 115 2.85 9.42 -15.58
CA THR A 115 1.44 9.29 -15.18
C THR A 115 1.33 8.98 -13.69
N GLN A 116 2.11 8.00 -13.20
CA GLN A 116 2.12 7.61 -11.80
C GLN A 116 2.54 8.79 -10.90
N ALA A 117 3.61 9.49 -11.25
CA ALA A 117 4.04 10.67 -10.52
C ALA A 117 2.94 11.75 -10.47
N GLY A 118 2.21 11.93 -11.59
CA GLY A 118 1.06 12.84 -11.66
C GLY A 118 -0.08 12.44 -10.73
N LEU A 119 -0.41 11.15 -10.65
CA LEU A 119 -1.45 10.63 -9.75
C LEU A 119 -1.10 10.85 -8.27
N TYR A 120 0.18 10.77 -7.91
CA TYR A 120 0.68 11.10 -6.57
C TYR A 120 0.86 12.61 -6.33
N GLY A 121 0.58 13.46 -7.32
CA GLY A 121 0.69 14.90 -7.19
C GLY A 121 2.13 15.43 -7.17
N VAL A 122 3.09 14.64 -7.69
CA VAL A 122 4.50 15.07 -7.77
C VAL A 122 4.65 16.12 -8.87
N PRO A 123 5.11 17.35 -8.53
CA PRO A 123 5.36 18.40 -9.52
C PRO A 123 6.38 17.94 -10.57
N LYS A 124 6.24 18.42 -11.80
CA LYS A 124 7.15 18.01 -12.89
C LYS A 124 8.62 18.24 -12.58
N SER A 125 8.93 19.33 -11.86
CA SER A 125 10.31 19.67 -11.45
C SER A 125 10.93 18.74 -10.42
N GLU A 126 10.10 17.91 -9.75
CA GLU A 126 10.53 16.98 -8.68
C GLU A 126 10.48 15.53 -9.14
N ARG A 127 10.06 15.28 -10.39
CA ARG A 127 9.98 13.92 -10.93
C ARG A 127 11.36 13.36 -11.20
N ARG A 128 11.57 12.12 -10.81
CA ARG A 128 12.84 11.42 -10.95
C ARG A 128 12.78 10.36 -12.05
N THR A 129 12.02 10.62 -13.11
CA THR A 129 11.76 9.65 -14.19
C THR A 129 13.04 9.13 -14.82
N GLU A 130 13.97 9.99 -15.21
CA GLU A 130 15.25 9.59 -15.83
C GLU A 130 16.13 8.78 -14.88
N GLU A 131 16.17 9.19 -13.61
CA GLU A 131 16.94 8.49 -12.59
C GLU A 131 16.39 7.07 -12.34
N ILE A 132 15.05 6.94 -12.26
CA ILE A 132 14.41 5.64 -12.07
C ILE A 132 14.65 4.75 -13.29
N LEU A 133 14.47 5.25 -14.51
CA LEU A 133 14.72 4.50 -15.74
C LEU A 133 16.16 3.99 -15.81
N ALA A 134 17.14 4.84 -15.46
CA ALA A 134 18.53 4.45 -15.40
C ALA A 134 18.79 3.38 -14.33
N ALA A 135 18.21 3.51 -13.15
CA ALA A 135 18.38 2.57 -12.04
C ALA A 135 17.87 1.15 -12.38
N VAL A 136 16.78 1.06 -13.15
CA VAL A 136 16.19 -0.22 -13.59
C VAL A 136 16.70 -0.66 -14.98
N ARG A 137 17.68 0.05 -15.55
CA ARG A 137 18.28 -0.23 -16.88
C ARG A 137 17.26 -0.23 -18.02
N LEU A 138 16.30 0.66 -17.99
CA LEU A 138 15.29 0.87 -19.03
C LEU A 138 15.50 2.17 -19.83
N GLY A 139 16.63 2.85 -19.68
CA GLY A 139 16.91 4.10 -20.40
C GLY A 139 16.80 3.96 -21.93
N ASP A 140 17.34 2.86 -22.49
CA ASP A 140 17.30 2.58 -23.93
C ASP A 140 15.91 2.13 -24.44
N LYS A 141 14.98 1.89 -23.54
CA LYS A 141 13.59 1.42 -23.82
C LYS A 141 12.56 2.32 -23.20
N ALA A 142 12.94 3.56 -22.94
CA ALA A 142 12.10 4.52 -22.22
C ALA A 142 10.89 4.99 -23.03
N ASP A 143 11.00 5.01 -24.36
CA ASP A 143 10.03 5.56 -25.31
C ASP A 143 9.56 4.50 -26.30
#